data_a3a94c5dbc60914a12a0b458a8d35be6
#
_entry.id   a3a94c5dbc60914a12a0b458a8d35be6
#
_cell.length_a   1.000
_cell.length_b   1.000
_cell.length_c   1.000
_cell.angle_alpha   90.00
_cell.angle_beta   90.00
_cell.angle_gamma   90.00
#
_symmetry.space_group_name_H-M   'P 1'
#
loop_
_entity.id
_entity.type
_entity.pdbx_description
1 polymer ?
#
loop_
_entity_poly.entity_id
_entity_poly.type
_entity_poly.pdbx_seq_one_letter_code
_entity_poly.pdbx_strand_id
1 'polypeptide(L)'
;RTPEQEKRLEAMTRKKLYREVDPDEYKTIFDFYDGEFPLASFVDSSAGVYFFQAKSDKDGVMRKYPLVGLYENKLFPSISLSIALDHYETSFNDVEIVPGKYLRFTPVKPDEFGREKITIPINEEGMMQVNWAGNWEDADGNFDLMHYPYNVLKDFQETEYSNYVLAEFKRITNLDYDGNVRAAFKPALGLINAEKKDIMDAAKRANQ
;
A
#
# COMPACT_ATOMS: atom_id res chain seq x y z
N ARG A 1 -20.00 -4.94 20.05
CA ARG A 1 -18.83 -4.06 19.79
C ARG A 1 -18.42 -3.31 21.04
N THR A 2 -17.12 -3.02 21.16
CA THR A 2 -16.62 -2.10 22.17
C THR A 2 -16.79 -0.66 21.72
N PRO A 3 -16.85 0.35 22.63
CA PRO A 3 -16.89 1.76 22.24
C PRO A 3 -15.74 2.20 21.33
N GLU A 4 -14.59 1.57 21.47
CA GLU A 4 -13.42 1.83 20.62
C GLU A 4 -13.64 1.29 19.20
N GLN A 5 -14.23 0.13 19.02
CA GLN A 5 -14.58 -0.44 17.72
C GLN A 5 -15.63 0.42 16.99
N GLU A 6 -16.61 0.95 17.71
CA GLU A 6 -17.60 1.87 17.16
C GLU A 6 -16.94 3.15 16.65
N LYS A 7 -16.05 3.75 17.45
CA LYS A 7 -15.30 4.95 17.05
C LYS A 7 -14.45 4.74 15.79
N ARG A 8 -13.83 3.56 15.64
CA ARG A 8 -13.06 3.19 14.45
C ARG A 8 -13.96 3.06 13.22
N LEU A 9 -15.10 2.41 13.36
CA LEU A 9 -16.08 2.28 12.29
C LEU A 9 -16.67 3.64 11.87
N GLU A 10 -16.94 4.52 12.82
CA GLU A 10 -17.37 5.88 12.53
C GLU A 10 -16.33 6.65 11.71
N ALA A 11 -15.04 6.51 12.04
CA ALA A 11 -13.96 7.14 11.27
C ALA A 11 -13.95 6.64 9.81
N MET A 12 -14.11 5.34 9.59
CA MET A 12 -14.23 4.76 8.26
C MET A 12 -15.47 5.24 7.51
N THR A 13 -16.59 5.39 8.21
CA THR A 13 -17.85 5.93 7.67
C THR A 13 -17.67 7.37 7.17
N ARG A 14 -17.03 8.22 7.96
CA ARG A 14 -16.74 9.61 7.58
C ARG A 14 -15.94 9.71 6.28
N LYS A 15 -15.01 8.80 6.09
CA LYS A 15 -14.15 8.74 4.89
C LYS A 15 -14.83 8.10 3.67
N LYS A 16 -16.04 7.55 3.83
CA LYS A 16 -16.77 6.83 2.75
C LYS A 16 -15.93 5.74 2.07
N LEU A 17 -15.19 4.97 2.86
CA LEU A 17 -14.25 3.93 2.39
C LEU A 17 -14.94 2.62 2.01
N TYR A 18 -16.26 2.60 1.94
CA TYR A 18 -17.06 1.44 1.59
C TYR A 18 -18.30 1.86 0.81
N ARG A 19 -18.97 0.88 0.24
CA ARG A 19 -20.29 1.04 -0.39
C ARG A 19 -21.33 0.26 0.42
N GLU A 20 -22.44 0.90 0.78
CA GLU A 20 -23.60 0.21 1.34
C GLU A 20 -24.28 -0.61 0.24
N VAL A 21 -24.61 -1.86 0.56
CA VAL A 21 -25.20 -2.81 -0.40
C VAL A 21 -26.34 -3.58 0.24
N ASP A 22 -27.21 -4.13 -0.58
CA ASP A 22 -28.21 -5.10 -0.14
C ASP A 22 -27.49 -6.42 0.21
N PRO A 23 -27.55 -6.88 1.47
CA PRO A 23 -26.88 -8.12 1.88
C PRO A 23 -27.35 -9.35 1.10
N ASP A 24 -28.59 -9.38 0.65
CA ASP A 24 -29.13 -10.53 -0.10
C ASP A 24 -28.51 -10.66 -1.50
N GLU A 25 -28.18 -9.55 -2.13
CA GLU A 25 -27.52 -9.51 -3.44
C GLU A 25 -26.05 -9.95 -3.35
N TYR A 26 -25.38 -9.66 -2.23
CA TYR A 26 -23.94 -9.89 -2.01
C TYR A 26 -23.63 -10.98 -0.99
N LYS A 27 -24.62 -11.81 -0.61
CA LYS A 27 -24.49 -12.83 0.45
C LYS A 27 -23.39 -13.87 0.23
N THR A 28 -22.94 -14.06 -1.00
CA THR A 28 -21.87 -15.01 -1.34
C THR A 28 -20.48 -14.40 -1.25
N ILE A 29 -20.40 -13.07 -1.22
CA ILE A 29 -19.12 -12.36 -1.12
C ILE A 29 -18.42 -12.73 0.20
N PHE A 30 -17.09 -12.80 0.13
CA PHE A 30 -16.22 -13.05 1.26
C PHE A 30 -16.57 -12.12 2.44
N ASP A 31 -16.97 -12.72 3.55
CA ASP A 31 -17.43 -12.02 4.75
C ASP A 31 -16.31 -11.96 5.80
N PHE A 32 -16.15 -10.80 6.41
CA PHE A 32 -15.21 -10.58 7.52
C PHE A 32 -15.92 -10.82 8.84
N TYR A 33 -15.67 -11.95 9.48
CA TYR A 33 -16.29 -12.30 10.76
C TYR A 33 -15.81 -11.45 11.94
N ASP A 34 -14.56 -10.97 11.88
CA ASP A 34 -13.94 -10.16 12.92
C ASP A 34 -13.07 -9.07 12.27
N GLY A 35 -13.65 -7.90 12.09
CA GLY A 35 -12.93 -6.75 11.56
C GLY A 35 -12.10 -6.06 12.63
N GLU A 36 -10.79 -6.28 12.69
CA GLU A 36 -9.90 -5.37 13.38
C GLU A 36 -9.71 -4.12 12.53
N PHE A 37 -10.47 -3.08 12.85
CA PHE A 37 -10.33 -1.80 12.17
C PHE A 37 -9.10 -1.04 12.69
N PRO A 38 -8.40 -0.29 11.83
CA PRO A 38 -7.32 0.59 12.25
C PRO A 38 -7.78 1.62 13.29
N LEU A 39 -6.86 2.13 14.10
CA LEU A 39 -7.15 3.21 15.03
C LEU A 39 -7.73 4.42 14.30
N ALA A 40 -8.74 5.07 14.88
CA ALA A 40 -9.45 6.19 14.26
C ALA A 40 -8.50 7.31 13.81
N SER A 41 -7.44 7.61 14.58
CA SER A 41 -6.43 8.60 14.21
C SER A 41 -5.64 8.24 12.93
N PHE A 42 -5.40 6.95 12.70
CA PHE A 42 -4.77 6.49 11.45
C PHE A 42 -5.74 6.59 10.28
N VAL A 43 -6.99 6.19 10.48
CA VAL A 43 -8.04 6.35 9.46
C VAL A 43 -8.18 7.81 9.05
N ASP A 44 -8.25 8.73 10.02
CA ASP A 44 -8.42 10.17 9.76
C ASP A 44 -7.23 10.77 8.99
N SER A 45 -6.02 10.27 9.24
CA SER A 45 -4.78 10.75 8.59
C SER A 45 -4.46 10.05 7.27
N SER A 46 -5.09 8.90 6.97
CA SER A 46 -4.81 8.12 5.75
C SER A 46 -5.58 8.62 4.53
N ALA A 47 -5.04 8.40 3.34
CA ALA A 47 -5.77 8.62 2.08
C ALA A 47 -6.89 7.58 1.89
N GLY A 48 -6.71 6.35 2.38
CA GLY A 48 -7.66 5.26 2.32
C GLY A 48 -7.39 4.16 3.34
N VAL A 49 -8.35 3.28 3.54
CA VAL A 49 -8.22 2.08 4.37
C VAL A 49 -8.81 0.92 3.59
N TYR A 50 -8.06 -0.15 3.48
CA TYR A 50 -8.39 -1.29 2.65
C TYR A 50 -8.11 -2.59 3.40
N PHE A 51 -8.77 -3.67 3.02
CA PHE A 51 -8.44 -4.96 3.58
C PHE A 51 -7.36 -5.68 2.75
N PHE A 52 -6.61 -6.55 3.40
CA PHE A 52 -5.57 -7.36 2.77
C PHE A 52 -5.72 -8.86 3.06
N GLN A 53 -6.79 -9.26 3.73
CA GLN A 53 -7.00 -10.66 4.07
C GLN A 53 -7.04 -11.52 2.80
N ALA A 54 -6.35 -12.64 2.86
CA ALA A 54 -6.34 -13.64 1.83
C ALA A 54 -6.65 -15.01 2.44
N LYS A 55 -7.31 -15.86 1.67
CA LYS A 55 -7.66 -17.22 2.09
C LYS A 55 -6.89 -18.18 1.20
N SER A 56 -6.05 -19.02 1.79
CA SER A 56 -5.42 -20.12 1.07
C SER A 56 -6.41 -21.25 0.81
N ASP A 57 -6.18 -22.01 -0.26
CA ASP A 57 -6.85 -23.27 -0.52
C ASP A 57 -6.47 -24.31 0.54
N LYS A 58 -7.14 -25.45 0.55
CA LYS A 58 -6.92 -26.52 1.55
C LYS A 58 -5.49 -27.06 1.59
N ASP A 59 -4.75 -26.93 0.50
CA ASP A 59 -3.35 -27.35 0.38
C ASP A 59 -2.35 -26.23 0.76
N GLY A 60 -2.84 -25.09 1.29
CA GLY A 60 -2.03 -23.95 1.69
C GLY A 60 -1.62 -23.03 0.54
N VAL A 61 -1.96 -23.35 -0.71
CA VAL A 61 -1.61 -22.53 -1.87
C VAL A 61 -2.67 -21.45 -2.08
N MET A 62 -2.25 -20.22 -2.33
CA MET A 62 -3.14 -19.11 -2.61
C MET A 62 -3.33 -18.97 -4.12
N ARG A 63 -4.44 -19.50 -4.65
CA ARG A 63 -4.78 -19.42 -6.08
C ARG A 63 -5.80 -18.34 -6.39
N LYS A 64 -6.46 -17.83 -5.36
CA LYS A 64 -7.49 -16.81 -5.48
C LYS A 64 -7.25 -15.71 -4.47
N TYR A 65 -7.60 -14.49 -4.85
CA TYR A 65 -7.48 -13.33 -3.97
C TYR A 65 -8.79 -12.53 -3.97
N PRO A 66 -9.35 -12.19 -2.79
CA PRO A 66 -10.57 -11.42 -2.72
C PRO A 66 -10.30 -9.98 -3.17
N LEU A 67 -11.08 -9.51 -4.14
CA LEU A 67 -11.04 -8.12 -4.59
C LEU A 67 -12.00 -7.24 -3.79
N VAL A 68 -13.08 -7.84 -3.32
CA VAL A 68 -14.09 -7.19 -2.47
C VAL A 68 -14.45 -8.09 -1.30
N GLY A 69 -14.80 -7.47 -0.18
CA GLY A 69 -15.22 -8.17 1.02
C GLY A 69 -16.40 -7.48 1.68
N LEU A 70 -17.28 -8.26 2.28
CA LEU A 70 -18.49 -7.80 2.95
C LEU A 70 -18.25 -7.72 4.47
N TYR A 71 -18.72 -6.64 5.08
CA TYR A 71 -18.82 -6.49 6.52
C TYR A 71 -20.09 -5.71 6.85
N GLU A 72 -21.04 -6.35 7.53
CA GLU A 72 -22.29 -5.73 7.97
C GLU A 72 -22.97 -4.87 6.88
N ASN A 73 -23.32 -5.46 5.75
CA ASN A 73 -23.95 -4.76 4.62
C ASN A 73 -23.08 -3.65 3.98
N LYS A 74 -21.79 -3.64 4.29
CA LYS A 74 -20.82 -2.70 3.72
C LYS A 74 -19.80 -3.46 2.91
N LEU A 75 -19.65 -3.09 1.65
CA LEU A 75 -18.71 -3.69 0.73
C LEU A 75 -17.43 -2.86 0.71
N PHE A 76 -16.32 -3.50 0.99
CA PHE A 76 -14.99 -2.91 1.04
C PHE A 76 -14.13 -3.41 -0.11
N PRO A 77 -13.33 -2.55 -0.74
CA PRO A 77 -12.32 -2.98 -1.70
C PRO A 77 -11.09 -3.56 -1.00
N SER A 78 -10.44 -4.52 -1.62
CA SER A 78 -9.11 -4.96 -1.19
C SER A 78 -8.05 -3.90 -1.51
N ILE A 79 -6.89 -4.00 -0.87
CA ILE A 79 -5.75 -3.11 -1.16
C ILE A 79 -5.35 -3.17 -2.64
N SER A 80 -5.35 -4.37 -3.25
CA SER A 80 -4.99 -4.54 -4.66
C SER A 80 -5.97 -3.86 -5.61
N LEU A 81 -7.28 -4.01 -5.35
CA LEU A 81 -8.30 -3.32 -6.12
C LEU A 81 -8.20 -1.80 -5.95
N SER A 82 -7.98 -1.34 -4.73
CA SER A 82 -7.90 0.10 -4.44
C SER A 82 -6.71 0.75 -5.11
N ILE A 83 -5.53 0.12 -5.09
CA ILE A 83 -4.36 0.61 -5.81
C ILE A 83 -4.64 0.68 -7.33
N ALA A 84 -5.31 -0.32 -7.88
CA ALA A 84 -5.69 -0.30 -9.30
C ALA A 84 -6.68 0.84 -9.59
N LEU A 85 -7.69 1.04 -8.76
CA LEU A 85 -8.66 2.12 -8.93
C LEU A 85 -8.01 3.51 -8.81
N ASP A 86 -7.09 3.70 -7.86
CA ASP A 86 -6.31 4.93 -7.71
C ASP A 86 -5.46 5.19 -8.97
N HIS A 87 -4.80 4.15 -9.49
CA HIS A 87 -4.01 4.25 -10.72
C HIS A 87 -4.85 4.71 -11.92
N TYR A 88 -6.09 4.22 -12.03
CA TYR A 88 -7.03 4.57 -13.08
C TYR A 88 -7.92 5.77 -12.75
N GLU A 89 -7.69 6.44 -11.63
CA GLU A 89 -8.44 7.61 -11.14
C GLU A 89 -9.96 7.35 -11.04
N THR A 90 -10.34 6.10 -10.72
CA THR A 90 -11.73 5.62 -10.69
C THR A 90 -12.21 5.43 -9.26
N SER A 91 -13.42 5.89 -8.96
CA SER A 91 -14.04 5.67 -7.65
C SER A 91 -14.53 4.23 -7.47
N PHE A 92 -14.40 3.67 -6.27
CA PHE A 92 -14.98 2.37 -5.95
C PHE A 92 -16.52 2.33 -6.13
N ASN A 93 -17.18 3.46 -5.98
CA ASN A 93 -18.63 3.56 -6.21
C ASN A 93 -19.03 3.37 -7.69
N ASP A 94 -18.09 3.61 -8.61
CA ASP A 94 -18.31 3.46 -10.06
C ASP A 94 -17.98 2.05 -10.58
N VAL A 95 -17.60 1.15 -9.65
CA VAL A 95 -17.28 -0.23 -9.99
C VAL A 95 -18.56 -1.08 -10.05
N GLU A 96 -18.85 -1.65 -11.18
CA GLU A 96 -19.90 -2.67 -11.34
C GLU A 96 -19.40 -4.01 -10.82
N ILE A 97 -20.13 -4.64 -9.90
CA ILE A 97 -19.74 -5.92 -9.29
C ILE A 97 -20.92 -6.89 -9.47
N VAL A 98 -20.66 -7.98 -10.16
CA VAL A 98 -21.60 -9.06 -10.37
C VAL A 98 -20.98 -10.35 -9.82
N PRO A 99 -21.32 -10.78 -8.59
CA PRO A 99 -20.76 -11.99 -7.98
C PRO A 99 -20.89 -13.20 -8.91
N GLY A 100 -19.84 -14.00 -9.00
CA GLY A 100 -19.78 -15.18 -9.89
C GLY A 100 -19.53 -14.86 -11.34
N LYS A 101 -19.39 -13.59 -11.72
CA LYS A 101 -19.15 -13.19 -13.10
C LYS A 101 -17.94 -12.25 -13.23
N TYR A 102 -18.10 -11.01 -12.81
CA TYR A 102 -17.04 -10.02 -13.00
C TYR A 102 -17.16 -8.83 -12.04
N LEU A 103 -16.04 -8.14 -11.92
CA LEU A 103 -15.91 -6.77 -11.46
C LEU A 103 -15.47 -5.94 -12.67
N ARG A 104 -16.12 -4.79 -12.89
CA ARG A 104 -15.87 -3.97 -14.07
C ARG A 104 -15.93 -2.49 -13.76
N PHE A 105 -15.04 -1.72 -14.37
CA PHE A 105 -15.04 -0.26 -14.28
C PHE A 105 -14.51 0.39 -15.56
N THR A 106 -14.82 1.67 -15.74
CA THR A 106 -14.31 2.49 -16.83
C THR A 106 -13.19 3.37 -16.28
N PRO A 107 -11.95 3.21 -16.74
CA PRO A 107 -10.84 4.07 -16.29
C PRO A 107 -11.08 5.52 -16.70
N VAL A 108 -10.86 6.46 -15.78
CA VAL A 108 -10.80 7.89 -16.12
C VAL A 108 -9.47 8.19 -16.81
N LYS A 109 -8.39 7.66 -16.27
CA LYS A 109 -7.08 7.67 -16.91
C LYS A 109 -6.97 6.46 -17.83
N PRO A 110 -6.84 6.65 -19.16
CA PRO A 110 -6.69 5.55 -20.10
C PRO A 110 -5.52 4.64 -19.74
N ASP A 111 -5.70 3.35 -19.92
CA ASP A 111 -4.61 2.40 -19.75
C ASP A 111 -3.64 2.45 -20.97
N GLU A 112 -2.45 1.86 -20.78
CA GLU A 112 -1.44 1.77 -21.84
C GLU A 112 -1.88 0.92 -23.07
N PHE A 113 -2.95 0.11 -22.92
CA PHE A 113 -3.50 -0.74 -23.95
C PHE A 113 -4.72 -0.13 -24.64
N GLY A 114 -5.14 1.09 -24.25
CA GLY A 114 -6.28 1.79 -24.81
C GLY A 114 -7.64 1.13 -24.52
N ARG A 115 -7.75 0.37 -23.41
CA ARG A 115 -9.00 -0.27 -23.02
C ARG A 115 -9.99 0.74 -22.49
N GLU A 116 -11.20 0.76 -23.06
CA GLU A 116 -12.29 1.63 -22.58
C GLU A 116 -12.89 1.12 -21.26
N LYS A 117 -12.85 -0.21 -21.03
CA LYS A 117 -13.37 -0.86 -19.84
C LYS A 117 -12.43 -1.96 -19.37
N ILE A 118 -12.20 -1.99 -18.07
CA ILE A 118 -11.46 -3.05 -17.41
C ILE A 118 -12.45 -4.00 -16.78
N THR A 119 -12.36 -5.29 -17.15
CA THR A 119 -13.21 -6.34 -16.64
C THR A 119 -12.36 -7.44 -16.03
N ILE A 120 -12.58 -7.72 -14.75
CA ILE A 120 -11.85 -8.72 -13.98
C ILE A 120 -12.84 -9.84 -13.65
N PRO A 121 -12.62 -11.07 -14.11
CA PRO A 121 -13.45 -12.21 -13.74
C PRO A 121 -13.33 -12.48 -12.23
N ILE A 122 -14.45 -12.66 -11.55
CA ILE A 122 -14.52 -13.03 -10.15
C ILE A 122 -15.46 -14.21 -9.93
N ASN A 123 -15.18 -15.00 -8.90
CA ASN A 123 -16.09 -16.05 -8.45
C ASN A 123 -17.23 -15.47 -7.58
N GLU A 124 -18.12 -16.32 -7.09
CA GLU A 124 -19.26 -15.93 -6.25
C GLU A 124 -18.81 -15.26 -4.94
N GLU A 125 -17.62 -15.59 -4.43
CA GLU A 125 -17.03 -14.98 -3.23
C GLU A 125 -16.33 -13.63 -3.50
N GLY A 126 -16.36 -13.11 -4.73
CA GLY A 126 -15.69 -11.85 -5.10
C GLY A 126 -14.18 -11.98 -5.27
N MET A 127 -13.68 -13.20 -5.48
CA MET A 127 -12.26 -13.49 -5.62
C MET A 127 -11.87 -13.62 -7.10
N MET A 128 -10.75 -13.03 -7.47
CA MET A 128 -10.12 -13.29 -8.77
C MET A 128 -9.12 -14.45 -8.69
N GLN A 129 -8.88 -15.11 -9.83
CA GLN A 129 -7.81 -16.07 -9.99
C GLN A 129 -6.46 -15.32 -10.02
N VAL A 130 -5.51 -15.75 -9.20
CA VAL A 130 -4.15 -15.20 -9.23
C VAL A 130 -3.36 -15.95 -10.29
N ASN A 131 -2.79 -15.20 -11.22
CA ASN A 131 -1.81 -15.73 -12.18
C ASN A 131 -0.40 -15.52 -11.59
N TRP A 132 0.15 -16.55 -10.99
CA TRP A 132 1.51 -16.50 -10.46
C TRP A 132 2.51 -16.41 -11.62
N ALA A 133 3.30 -15.35 -11.64
CA ALA A 133 4.20 -15.01 -12.75
C ALA A 133 5.45 -15.92 -12.85
N GLY A 134 5.54 -16.99 -12.09
CA GLY A 134 6.68 -17.90 -12.10
C GLY A 134 7.34 -18.09 -10.74
N ASN A 135 8.55 -18.55 -10.73
CA ASN A 135 9.35 -18.68 -9.52
C ASN A 135 9.81 -17.31 -9.03
N TRP A 136 10.07 -17.23 -7.73
CA TRP A 136 10.62 -16.03 -7.10
C TRP A 136 11.95 -15.61 -7.72
N GLU A 137 12.75 -16.58 -8.13
CA GLU A 137 14.09 -16.45 -8.70
C GLU A 137 14.23 -17.46 -9.82
N ASP A 138 14.78 -17.07 -10.98
CA ASP A 138 15.08 -17.98 -12.08
C ASP A 138 16.36 -18.79 -11.79
N ALA A 139 16.72 -19.70 -12.70
CA ALA A 139 17.91 -20.54 -12.55
C ALA A 139 19.24 -19.74 -12.55
N ASP A 140 19.22 -18.52 -13.02
CA ASP A 140 20.37 -17.61 -13.10
C ASP A 140 20.42 -16.61 -11.94
N GLY A 141 19.48 -16.68 -10.99
CA GLY A 141 19.38 -15.81 -9.83
C GLY A 141 18.72 -14.45 -10.09
N ASN A 142 18.02 -14.31 -11.22
CA ASN A 142 17.27 -13.10 -11.50
C ASN A 142 15.86 -13.19 -10.95
N PHE A 143 15.33 -12.08 -10.46
CA PHE A 143 13.95 -11.99 -9.99
C PHE A 143 13.03 -11.55 -11.13
N ASP A 144 11.94 -12.27 -11.36
CA ASP A 144 10.90 -11.89 -12.32
C ASP A 144 10.21 -10.57 -11.95
N LEU A 145 10.17 -10.26 -10.66
CA LEU A 145 9.68 -9.00 -10.12
C LEU A 145 10.82 -8.24 -9.46
N MET A 146 10.88 -6.93 -9.69
CA MET A 146 11.89 -6.08 -9.08
C MET A 146 11.69 -6.01 -7.57
N HIS A 147 12.64 -6.53 -6.81
CA HIS A 147 12.64 -6.52 -5.36
C HIS A 147 13.63 -5.49 -4.84
N TYR A 148 13.15 -4.58 -4.01
CA TYR A 148 14.00 -3.64 -3.29
C TYR A 148 14.10 -4.07 -1.82
N PRO A 149 15.27 -4.52 -1.35
CA PRO A 149 15.47 -4.79 0.07
C PRO A 149 15.20 -3.52 0.90
N TYR A 150 14.69 -3.69 2.10
CA TYR A 150 14.34 -2.55 2.98
C TYR A 150 15.50 -1.57 3.21
N ASN A 151 16.73 -2.06 3.29
CA ASN A 151 17.92 -1.23 3.41
C ASN A 151 18.10 -0.25 2.23
N VAL A 152 17.74 -0.65 0.99
CA VAL A 152 17.78 0.24 -0.19
C VAL A 152 16.78 1.38 -0.04
N LEU A 153 15.57 1.10 0.48
CA LEU A 153 14.58 2.15 0.76
C LEU A 153 15.07 3.11 1.84
N LYS A 154 15.75 2.59 2.87
CA LYS A 154 16.36 3.39 3.92
C LYS A 154 17.48 4.27 3.37
N ASP A 155 18.36 3.72 2.55
CA ASP A 155 19.45 4.46 1.92
C ASP A 155 18.92 5.55 0.98
N PHE A 156 17.82 5.27 0.26
CA PHE A 156 17.13 6.25 -0.55
C PHE A 156 16.56 7.40 0.29
N GLN A 157 15.89 7.09 1.40
CA GLN A 157 15.35 8.08 2.32
C GLN A 157 16.45 8.94 2.95
N GLU A 158 17.59 8.35 3.35
CA GLU A 158 18.74 9.09 3.87
C GLU A 158 19.34 10.02 2.79
N THR A 159 19.35 9.59 1.54
CA THR A 159 19.82 10.39 0.38
C THR A 159 18.86 11.54 0.10
N GLU A 160 17.56 11.31 0.10
CA GLU A 160 16.54 12.38 -0.06
C GLU A 160 16.63 13.41 1.06
N TYR A 161 16.74 12.96 2.31
CA TYR A 161 16.91 13.85 3.45
C TYR A 161 18.18 14.70 3.32
N SER A 162 19.30 14.11 2.90
CA SER A 162 20.54 14.82 2.65
C SER A 162 20.41 15.86 1.54
N ASN A 163 19.71 15.52 0.46
CA ASN A 163 19.41 16.45 -0.63
C ASN A 163 18.48 17.59 -0.19
N TYR A 164 17.49 17.29 0.64
CA TYR A 164 16.59 18.29 1.24
C TYR A 164 17.39 19.27 2.11
N VAL A 165 18.23 18.76 3.03
CA VAL A 165 19.07 19.60 3.88
C VAL A 165 20.01 20.49 3.08
N LEU A 166 20.60 19.97 2.00
CA LEU A 166 21.44 20.74 1.09
C LEU A 166 20.66 21.83 0.35
N ALA A 167 19.46 21.52 -0.12
CA ALA A 167 18.58 22.47 -0.79
C ALA A 167 18.14 23.60 0.16
N GLU A 168 17.77 23.26 1.39
CA GLU A 168 17.38 24.22 2.40
C GLU A 168 18.55 25.10 2.85
N PHE A 169 19.73 24.52 2.99
CA PHE A 169 20.96 25.27 3.27
C PHE A 169 21.27 26.28 2.15
N LYS A 170 21.19 25.87 0.87
CA LYS A 170 21.34 26.77 -0.27
C LYS A 170 20.32 27.94 -0.21
N ARG A 171 19.07 27.62 0.14
CA ARG A 171 17.99 28.61 0.28
C ARG A 171 18.28 29.64 1.35
N ILE A 172 18.76 29.20 2.54
CA ILE A 172 19.02 30.08 3.69
C ILE A 172 20.26 30.93 3.48
N THR A 173 21.31 30.37 2.91
CA THR A 173 22.60 31.07 2.78
C THR A 173 22.70 31.93 1.54
N ASN A 174 21.78 31.79 0.58
CA ASN A 174 21.79 32.48 -0.71
C ASN A 174 23.13 32.36 -1.46
N LEU A 175 23.91 31.33 -1.15
CA LEU A 175 25.21 31.06 -1.72
C LEU A 175 25.04 30.10 -2.90
N ASP A 176 25.34 30.57 -4.06
CA ASP A 176 25.42 29.76 -5.29
C ASP A 176 26.74 28.98 -5.22
N TYR A 177 26.68 27.73 -4.76
CA TYR A 177 27.86 26.89 -4.60
C TYR A 177 28.11 26.08 -5.88
N ASP A 178 28.97 26.56 -6.71
CA ASP A 178 29.66 25.78 -7.74
C ASP A 178 30.52 24.68 -7.09
N GLY A 179 29.99 23.48 -7.00
CA GLY A 179 30.75 22.24 -6.79
C GLY A 179 31.54 22.04 -5.48
N ASN A 180 31.79 23.07 -4.69
CA ASN A 180 32.69 23.02 -3.52
C ASN A 180 32.01 22.87 -2.13
N VAL A 181 30.68 22.69 -2.10
CA VAL A 181 29.92 22.48 -0.85
C VAL A 181 30.41 21.24 -0.12
N ARG A 182 30.78 20.18 -0.85
CA ARG A 182 31.35 18.96 -0.26
C ARG A 182 32.65 19.23 0.53
N ALA A 183 33.47 20.14 0.08
CA ALA A 183 34.74 20.47 0.74
C ALA A 183 34.53 21.28 2.03
N ALA A 184 33.58 22.21 2.03
CA ALA A 184 33.25 23.03 3.21
C ALA A 184 32.53 22.22 4.29
N PHE A 185 31.74 21.22 3.91
CA PHE A 185 31.00 20.35 4.86
C PHE A 185 31.74 19.06 5.25
N LYS A 186 32.85 18.74 4.62
CA LYS A 186 33.65 17.55 4.93
C LYS A 186 33.95 17.39 6.43
N PRO A 187 34.32 18.46 7.18
CA PRO A 187 34.50 18.37 8.62
C PRO A 187 33.19 18.09 9.38
N ALA A 188 32.07 18.73 9.01
CA ALA A 188 30.78 18.54 9.66
C ALA A 188 30.19 17.16 9.38
N LEU A 189 30.28 16.66 8.14
CA LEU A 189 29.94 15.30 7.77
C LEU A 189 30.83 14.27 8.47
N GLY A 190 32.11 14.58 8.68
CA GLY A 190 33.02 13.75 9.47
C GLY A 190 32.59 13.62 10.93
N LEU A 191 32.14 14.72 11.55
CA LEU A 191 31.63 14.74 12.93
C LEU A 191 30.31 13.96 13.03
N ILE A 192 29.36 14.18 12.12
CA ILE A 192 28.07 13.46 12.10
C ILE A 192 28.29 11.96 11.89
N ASN A 193 29.19 11.57 11.01
CA ASN A 193 29.49 10.15 10.79
C ASN A 193 30.23 9.50 11.97
N ALA A 194 31.08 10.24 12.67
CA ALA A 194 31.74 9.78 13.90
C ALA A 194 30.72 9.56 15.02
N GLU A 195 29.83 10.52 15.26
CA GLU A 195 28.75 10.43 16.24
C GLU A 195 27.78 9.27 15.93
N LYS A 196 27.41 9.10 14.65
CA LYS A 196 26.57 7.97 14.19
C LYS A 196 27.25 6.63 14.44
N LYS A 197 28.56 6.54 14.22
CA LYS A 197 29.36 5.34 14.50
C LYS A 197 29.41 5.02 15.98
N ASP A 198 29.62 6.01 16.82
CA ASP A 198 29.67 5.85 18.27
C ASP A 198 28.31 5.40 18.84
N ILE A 199 27.21 5.92 18.33
CA ILE A 199 25.85 5.49 18.68
C ILE A 199 25.62 4.03 18.24
N MET A 200 26.02 3.65 17.03
CA MET A 200 25.88 2.28 16.55
C MET A 200 26.75 1.29 17.35
N ASP A 201 27.95 1.67 17.72
CA ASP A 201 28.85 0.83 18.50
C ASP A 201 28.39 0.73 19.97
N ALA A 202 27.76 1.76 20.51
CA ALA A 202 27.09 1.72 21.83
C ALA A 202 25.85 0.79 21.79
N ALA A 203 25.03 0.86 20.75
CA ALA A 203 23.87 -0.01 20.58
C ALA A 203 24.27 -1.50 20.42
N LYS A 204 25.35 -1.79 19.71
CA LYS A 204 25.89 -3.15 19.61
C LYS A 204 26.39 -3.70 20.95
N ARG A 205 27.03 -2.86 21.78
CA ARG A 205 27.48 -3.25 23.10
C ARG A 205 26.35 -3.47 24.10
N ALA A 206 25.24 -2.79 23.95
CA ALA A 206 24.05 -2.95 24.79
C ALA A 206 23.24 -4.24 24.44
N ASN A 207 23.46 -4.84 23.28
CA ASN A 207 22.80 -6.06 22.81
C ASN A 207 23.66 -7.33 22.97
N GLN A 208 24.82 -7.25 23.60
CA GLN A 208 25.68 -8.38 24.03
C GLN A 208 25.55 -8.61 25.54
#